data_974a993c58017252b7db85069a3fd5de
#
_entry.id   974a993c58017252b7db85069a3fd5de
#
_cell.length_a   1.000
_cell.length_b   1.000
_cell.length_c   1.000
_cell.angle_alpha   90.00
_cell.angle_beta   90.00
_cell.angle_gamma   90.00
#
_symmetry.space_group_name_H-M   'P 1'
#
loop_
_entity.id
_entity.type
_entity.pdbx_description
1 polymer ?
#
loop_
_entity_poly.entity_id
_entity_poly.type
_entity_poly.pdbx_seq_one_letter_code
_entity_poly.pdbx_strand_id
1 'polypeptide(L)'
;MTLRRARRREAQRLRSVVDSLPYETRVAMLEGICRYDRIIVGAYTDRTGGVCPMLAAHRCGGRTDFRSFARAWDGFTGAGRRARTATERELRTLTAQLEASVWAEDDLRVETLRTGAPVAPRPRRPRHHGAWLGPFRRWDGYRDAVLHALDREPTPEREGAPERERIST
;
A
#
# COMPACT_ATOMS: atom_id res chain seq x y z
N MET A 1 20.69 22.81 -4.19
CA MET A 1 19.89 21.75 -4.88
C MET A 1 18.44 22.13 -4.81
N THR A 2 17.74 22.27 -5.94
CA THR A 2 16.37 22.80 -5.96
C THR A 2 15.37 21.74 -5.46
N LEU A 3 14.39 22.16 -4.66
CA LEU A 3 13.28 21.33 -4.12
C LEU A 3 12.59 20.46 -5.21
N ARG A 4 12.54 20.95 -6.45
CA ARG A 4 12.00 20.20 -7.60
C ARG A 4 12.84 18.94 -7.92
N ARG A 5 14.16 18.99 -7.83
CA ARG A 5 15.04 17.84 -8.07
C ARG A 5 14.89 16.77 -6.99
N ALA A 6 14.74 17.18 -5.73
CA ALA A 6 14.51 16.26 -4.62
C ALA A 6 13.17 15.51 -4.80
N ARG A 7 12.07 16.24 -5.06
CA ARG A 7 10.74 15.62 -5.30
C ARG A 7 10.74 14.67 -6.48
N ARG A 8 11.45 15.01 -7.57
CA ARG A 8 11.56 14.11 -8.72
C ARG A 8 12.30 12.82 -8.38
N ARG A 9 13.35 12.89 -7.58
CA ARG A 9 14.09 11.70 -7.11
C ARG A 9 13.22 10.79 -6.27
N GLU A 10 12.45 11.35 -5.33
CA GLU A 10 11.55 10.56 -4.49
C GLU A 10 10.41 9.92 -5.32
N ALA A 11 9.85 10.65 -6.30
CA ALA A 11 8.87 10.07 -7.21
C ALA A 11 9.46 8.93 -8.08
N GLN A 12 10.69 9.07 -8.55
CA GLN A 12 11.40 8.02 -9.28
C GLN A 12 11.70 6.81 -8.40
N ARG A 13 12.07 7.05 -7.13
CA ARG A 13 12.29 5.98 -6.16
C ARG A 13 11.00 5.21 -5.88
N LEU A 14 9.88 5.92 -5.67
CA LEU A 14 8.57 5.30 -5.52
C LEU A 14 8.22 4.45 -6.73
N ARG A 15 8.40 4.99 -7.96
CA ARG A 15 8.18 4.26 -9.21
C ARG A 15 9.00 2.97 -9.28
N SER A 16 10.31 3.04 -9.01
CA SER A 16 11.17 1.85 -9.02
C SER A 16 10.73 0.78 -8.03
N VAL A 17 10.21 1.19 -6.88
CA VAL A 17 9.68 0.25 -5.88
C VAL A 17 8.35 -0.32 -6.33
N VAL A 18 7.43 0.49 -6.88
CA VAL A 18 6.16 0.03 -7.47
C VAL A 18 6.42 -1.02 -8.55
N ASP A 19 7.33 -0.76 -9.48
CA ASP A 19 7.68 -1.68 -10.56
C ASP A 19 8.32 -3.00 -10.04
N SER A 20 8.86 -2.99 -8.82
CA SER A 20 9.42 -4.19 -8.18
C SER A 20 8.40 -5.04 -7.41
N LEU A 21 7.19 -4.53 -7.18
CA LEU A 21 6.13 -5.28 -6.53
C LEU A 21 5.60 -6.41 -7.45
N PRO A 22 5.12 -7.52 -6.89
CA PRO A 22 4.39 -8.52 -7.66
C PRO A 22 3.17 -7.90 -8.35
N TYR A 23 2.81 -8.43 -9.53
CA TYR A 23 1.67 -7.94 -10.31
C TYR A 23 0.38 -7.91 -9.49
N GLU A 24 0.06 -9.03 -8.83
CA GLU A 24 -1.15 -9.16 -7.99
C GLU A 24 -1.19 -8.14 -6.85
N THR A 25 -0.03 -7.77 -6.34
CA THR A 25 0.07 -6.74 -5.28
C THR A 25 -0.22 -5.35 -5.81
N ARG A 26 0.22 -5.04 -7.03
CA ARG A 26 -0.06 -3.73 -7.66
C ARG A 26 -1.55 -3.60 -7.97
N VAL A 27 -2.17 -4.66 -8.48
CA VAL A 27 -3.62 -4.72 -8.72
C VAL A 27 -4.39 -4.57 -7.42
N ALA A 28 -4.04 -5.35 -6.38
CA ALA A 28 -4.66 -5.27 -5.06
C ALA A 28 -4.47 -3.89 -4.41
N MET A 29 -3.35 -3.20 -4.68
CA MET A 29 -3.13 -1.83 -4.19
C MET A 29 -4.03 -0.83 -4.87
N LEU A 30 -4.24 -0.94 -6.18
CA LEU A 30 -5.21 -0.12 -6.92
C LEU A 30 -6.62 -0.32 -6.37
N GLU A 31 -7.03 -1.57 -6.21
CA GLU A 31 -8.32 -1.90 -5.60
C GLU A 31 -8.45 -1.32 -4.20
N GLY A 32 -7.42 -1.49 -3.37
CA GLY A 32 -7.41 -0.98 -2.01
C GLY A 32 -7.50 0.55 -1.94
N ILE A 33 -6.80 1.27 -2.81
CA ILE A 33 -6.90 2.74 -2.88
C ILE A 33 -8.33 3.18 -3.24
N CYS A 34 -9.01 2.46 -4.14
CA CYS A 34 -10.39 2.78 -4.51
C CYS A 34 -11.40 2.38 -3.42
N ARG A 35 -11.13 1.33 -2.65
CA ARG A 35 -12.05 0.79 -1.66
C ARG A 35 -12.09 1.56 -0.36
N TYR A 36 -10.96 2.17 0.02
CA TYR A 36 -10.84 2.89 1.29
C TYR A 36 -10.96 4.39 1.07
N ASP A 37 -11.92 5.01 1.75
CA ASP A 37 -12.18 6.46 1.69
C ASP A 37 -10.99 7.29 2.18
N ARG A 38 -10.14 6.68 3.02
CA ARG A 38 -9.06 7.40 3.64
C ARG A 38 -7.73 6.65 3.61
N ILE A 39 -6.89 7.07 2.69
CA ILE A 39 -5.50 6.63 2.59
C ILE A 39 -4.60 7.58 3.38
N ILE A 40 -3.70 7.03 4.19
CA ILE A 40 -2.81 7.78 5.06
C ILE A 40 -1.32 7.57 4.72
N VAL A 41 -0.50 8.48 5.25
CA VAL A 41 0.96 8.46 5.20
C VAL A 41 1.54 8.52 6.61
N GLY A 42 2.73 7.98 6.81
CA GLY A 42 3.45 8.04 8.09
C GLY A 42 3.01 7.02 9.14
N ALA A 43 2.02 6.18 8.82
CA ALA A 43 1.59 5.04 9.65
C ALA A 43 0.89 3.99 8.80
N TYR A 44 0.66 2.78 9.34
CA TYR A 44 -0.16 1.76 8.67
C TYR A 44 -1.65 2.01 8.82
N THR A 45 -2.05 2.32 10.05
CA THR A 45 -3.41 2.72 10.39
C THR A 45 -3.38 3.93 11.32
N ASP A 46 -4.49 4.64 11.39
CA ASP A 46 -4.72 5.64 12.42
C ASP A 46 -5.98 5.31 13.24
N ARG A 47 -6.25 6.13 14.26
CA ARG A 47 -7.38 5.92 15.18
C ARG A 47 -8.75 6.12 14.53
N THR A 48 -8.80 6.68 13.33
CA THR A 48 -10.03 7.05 12.61
C THR A 48 -10.27 6.15 11.40
N GLY A 49 -9.60 4.98 11.33
CA GLY A 49 -9.81 3.98 10.27
C GLY A 49 -9.03 4.22 8.98
N GLY A 50 -8.16 5.25 8.93
CA GLY A 50 -7.27 5.45 7.78
C GLY A 50 -6.28 4.31 7.64
N VAL A 51 -5.95 3.92 6.41
CA VAL A 51 -5.02 2.84 6.09
C VAL A 51 -3.92 3.31 5.14
N CYS A 52 -2.71 2.77 5.26
CA CYS A 52 -1.69 3.04 4.24
C CYS A 52 -1.96 2.22 2.97
N PRO A 53 -1.44 2.63 1.80
CA PRO A 53 -1.68 1.92 0.53
C PRO A 53 -1.26 0.45 0.59
N MET A 54 -0.23 0.13 1.35
CA MET A 54 0.28 -1.23 1.48
C MET A 54 -0.65 -2.13 2.30
N LEU A 55 -1.20 -1.61 3.40
CA LEU A 55 -2.19 -2.35 4.18
C LEU A 55 -3.49 -2.50 3.39
N ALA A 56 -3.89 -1.48 2.63
CA ALA A 56 -5.02 -1.57 1.71
C ALA A 56 -4.82 -2.70 0.70
N ALA A 57 -3.64 -2.77 0.06
CA ALA A 57 -3.28 -3.87 -0.83
C ALA A 57 -3.33 -5.25 -0.14
N HIS A 58 -2.79 -5.34 1.07
CA HIS A 58 -2.80 -6.60 1.82
C HIS A 58 -4.23 -7.09 2.12
N ARG A 59 -5.12 -6.19 2.51
CA ARG A 59 -6.53 -6.51 2.75
C ARG A 59 -7.31 -6.89 1.47
N CYS A 60 -6.79 -6.51 0.31
CA CYS A 60 -7.31 -6.93 -1.01
C CYS A 60 -6.53 -8.14 -1.59
N GLY A 61 -5.80 -8.90 -0.76
CA GLY A 61 -5.10 -10.12 -1.17
C GLY A 61 -3.68 -9.95 -1.70
N GLY A 62 -3.15 -8.74 -1.73
CA GLY A 62 -1.77 -8.46 -2.13
C GLY A 62 -0.76 -8.99 -1.09
N ARG A 63 0.35 -9.58 -1.60
CA ARG A 63 1.46 -10.04 -0.76
C ARG A 63 2.68 -9.19 -1.00
N THR A 64 3.30 -8.64 0.05
CA THR A 64 4.41 -7.72 -0.12
C THR A 64 5.46 -7.76 0.97
N ASP A 65 6.66 -7.29 0.59
CA ASP A 65 7.61 -6.73 1.53
C ASP A 65 7.21 -5.28 1.84
N PHE A 66 6.52 -5.09 2.93
CA PHE A 66 6.00 -3.80 3.37
C PHE A 66 7.05 -2.71 3.53
N ARG A 67 8.32 -3.06 3.79
CA ARG A 67 9.35 -2.10 4.19
C ARG A 67 9.85 -1.22 3.05
N SER A 68 10.10 -1.81 1.89
CA SER A 68 10.63 -1.06 0.75
C SER A 68 9.63 -0.05 0.24
N PHE A 69 8.37 -0.46 0.12
CA PHE A 69 7.30 0.42 -0.31
C PHE A 69 7.01 1.51 0.73
N ALA A 70 6.85 1.17 2.02
CA ALA A 70 6.57 2.14 3.06
C ALA A 70 7.62 3.26 3.10
N ARG A 71 8.91 2.93 3.01
CA ARG A 71 9.99 3.93 2.94
C ARG A 71 9.92 4.82 1.71
N ALA A 72 9.61 4.25 0.55
CA ALA A 72 9.51 5.01 -0.68
C ALA A 72 8.29 5.92 -0.66
N TRP A 73 7.16 5.43 -0.13
CA TRP A 73 5.93 6.18 0.05
C TRP A 73 6.13 7.35 1.03
N ASP A 74 6.67 7.08 2.20
CA ASP A 74 6.94 8.10 3.22
C ASP A 74 7.95 9.15 2.72
N GLY A 75 8.98 8.72 1.99
CA GLY A 75 9.94 9.63 1.35
C GLY A 75 9.28 10.53 0.31
N PHE A 76 8.45 9.96 -0.58
CA PHE A 76 7.74 10.70 -1.61
C PHE A 76 6.74 11.71 -1.04
N THR A 77 6.00 11.32 -0.01
CA THR A 77 5.00 12.16 0.65
C THR A 77 5.60 13.13 1.67
N GLY A 78 6.90 12.99 1.97
CA GLY A 78 7.54 13.75 3.05
C GLY A 78 6.89 13.47 4.40
N ALA A 79 6.43 12.24 4.63
CA ALA A 79 5.76 11.85 5.84
C ALA A 79 6.63 12.11 7.07
N GLY A 80 6.06 12.82 8.04
CA GLY A 80 6.68 13.08 9.34
C GLY A 80 6.41 11.96 10.34
N ARG A 81 6.59 12.28 11.63
CA ARG A 81 6.33 11.32 12.73
C ARG A 81 4.84 11.10 13.02
N ARG A 82 3.94 11.92 12.45
CA ARG A 82 2.50 11.83 12.66
C ARG A 82 1.81 11.35 11.40
N ALA A 83 0.87 10.42 11.56
CA ALA A 83 -0.02 10.03 10.49
C ALA A 83 -0.85 11.21 9.99
N ARG A 84 -1.02 11.33 8.70
CA ARG A 84 -1.93 12.28 8.05
C ARG A 84 -2.61 11.63 6.84
N THR A 85 -3.71 12.16 6.43
CA THR A 85 -4.33 11.78 5.16
C THR A 85 -3.39 12.12 4.00
N ALA A 86 -3.27 11.21 3.05
CA ALA A 86 -2.57 11.47 1.80
C ALA A 86 -3.32 12.56 1.01
N THR A 87 -2.59 13.44 0.37
CA THR A 87 -3.18 14.46 -0.49
C THR A 87 -3.65 13.82 -1.80
N GLU A 88 -4.65 14.41 -2.43
CA GLU A 88 -5.15 13.97 -3.74
C GLU A 88 -4.03 13.87 -4.80
N ARG A 89 -3.09 14.81 -4.77
CA ARG A 89 -1.93 14.79 -5.65
C ARG A 89 -1.02 13.58 -5.41
N GLU A 90 -0.78 13.23 -4.15
CA GLU A 90 0.02 12.07 -3.77
C GLU A 90 -0.67 10.78 -4.24
N LEU A 91 -1.97 10.68 -4.02
CA LEU A 91 -2.77 9.53 -4.47
C LEU A 91 -2.79 9.42 -5.99
N ARG A 92 -3.08 10.50 -6.71
CA ARG A 92 -3.05 10.50 -8.18
C ARG A 92 -1.68 10.07 -8.72
N THR A 93 -0.59 10.51 -8.10
CA THR A 93 0.75 10.10 -8.54
C THR A 93 0.98 8.61 -8.29
N LEU A 94 0.59 8.08 -7.14
CA LEU A 94 0.72 6.66 -6.83
C LEU A 94 -0.15 5.81 -7.77
N THR A 95 -1.42 6.18 -7.94
CA THR A 95 -2.36 5.48 -8.83
C THR A 95 -1.83 5.44 -10.26
N ALA A 96 -1.39 6.57 -10.80
CA ALA A 96 -0.82 6.63 -12.15
C ALA A 96 0.44 5.76 -12.32
N GLN A 97 1.29 5.66 -11.27
CA GLN A 97 2.47 4.79 -11.32
C GLN A 97 2.08 3.30 -11.25
N LEU A 98 1.10 2.95 -10.44
CA LEU A 98 0.57 1.58 -10.35
C LEU A 98 -0.07 1.17 -11.67
N GLU A 99 -0.98 1.98 -12.21
CA GLU A 99 -1.63 1.74 -13.49
C GLU A 99 -0.61 1.54 -14.61
N ALA A 100 0.32 2.48 -14.78
CA ALA A 100 1.35 2.37 -15.80
C ALA A 100 2.22 1.12 -15.65
N SER A 101 2.47 0.67 -14.40
CA SER A 101 3.25 -0.53 -14.13
C SER A 101 2.47 -1.82 -14.40
N VAL A 102 1.16 -1.83 -14.11
CA VAL A 102 0.24 -2.94 -14.45
C VAL A 102 0.12 -3.09 -15.96
N TRP A 103 -0.20 -2.00 -16.67
CA TRP A 103 -0.35 -1.99 -18.12
C TRP A 103 0.91 -2.46 -18.86
N ALA A 104 2.09 -1.99 -18.41
CA ALA A 104 3.34 -2.42 -19.01
C ALA A 104 3.59 -3.93 -18.86
N GLU A 105 3.14 -4.55 -17.77
CA GLU A 105 3.26 -6.00 -17.58
C GLU A 105 2.20 -6.77 -18.38
N ASP A 106 0.99 -6.24 -18.50
CA ASP A 106 -0.06 -6.84 -19.31
C ASP A 106 0.31 -6.85 -20.80
N ASP A 107 0.86 -5.74 -21.31
CA ASP A 107 1.36 -5.67 -22.69
C ASP A 107 2.45 -6.74 -22.94
N LEU A 108 3.38 -6.89 -22.01
CA LEU A 108 4.43 -7.93 -22.10
C LEU A 108 3.84 -9.34 -22.06
N ARG A 109 2.82 -9.59 -21.24
CA ARG A 109 2.14 -10.89 -21.18
C ARG A 109 1.42 -11.22 -22.48
N VAL A 110 0.70 -10.25 -23.05
CA VAL A 110 0.02 -10.40 -24.34
C VAL A 110 1.03 -10.70 -25.46
N GLU A 111 2.14 -9.94 -25.51
CA GLU A 111 3.18 -10.15 -26.53
C GLU A 111 3.86 -11.51 -26.38
N THR A 112 4.11 -11.95 -25.14
CA THR A 112 4.67 -13.28 -24.86
C THR A 112 3.73 -14.40 -25.34
N LEU A 113 2.43 -14.26 -25.09
CA LEU A 113 1.43 -15.24 -25.58
C LEU A 113 1.38 -15.26 -27.11
N ARG A 114 1.51 -14.09 -27.75
CA ARG A 114 1.47 -13.97 -29.22
C ARG A 114 2.70 -14.54 -29.89
N THR A 115 3.87 -14.37 -29.31
CA THR A 115 5.16 -14.81 -29.88
C THR A 115 5.58 -16.20 -29.46
N GLY A 116 4.93 -16.81 -28.46
CA GLY A 116 5.35 -18.09 -27.89
C GLY A 116 6.72 -18.03 -27.20
N ALA A 117 7.25 -16.84 -26.94
CA ALA A 117 8.55 -16.67 -26.32
C ALA A 117 8.51 -17.13 -24.85
N PRO A 118 9.51 -17.91 -24.38
CA PRO A 118 9.56 -18.31 -22.98
C PRO A 118 9.72 -17.08 -22.09
N VAL A 119 8.82 -16.92 -21.11
CA VAL A 119 8.95 -15.89 -20.07
C VAL A 119 10.22 -16.17 -19.28
N ALA A 120 11.26 -15.37 -19.49
CA ALA A 120 12.47 -15.48 -18.68
C ALA A 120 12.10 -15.25 -17.20
N PRO A 121 12.41 -16.18 -16.28
CA PRO A 121 12.14 -15.98 -14.86
C PRO A 121 12.88 -14.73 -14.40
N ARG A 122 12.13 -13.77 -13.82
CA ARG A 122 12.75 -12.57 -13.25
C ARG A 122 13.82 -12.99 -12.25
N PRO A 123 15.03 -12.42 -12.32
CA PRO A 123 16.07 -12.76 -11.37
C PRO A 123 15.58 -12.48 -9.96
N ARG A 124 15.47 -13.52 -9.15
CA ARG A 124 15.15 -13.41 -7.72
C ARG A 124 16.23 -12.54 -7.10
N ARG A 125 15.92 -11.31 -6.70
CA ARG A 125 16.85 -10.48 -5.92
C ARG A 125 17.27 -11.28 -4.70
N PRO A 126 18.59 -11.35 -4.41
CA PRO A 126 19.09 -12.07 -3.24
C PRO A 126 18.38 -11.52 -2.00
N ARG A 127 17.79 -12.43 -1.22
CA ARG A 127 17.26 -12.12 0.10
C ARG A 127 18.45 -11.77 0.99
N HIS A 128 18.70 -10.49 1.19
CA HIS A 128 19.65 -10.07 2.21
C HIS A 128 19.07 -10.42 3.59
N HIS A 129 19.34 -11.63 4.04
CA HIS A 129 19.10 -12.01 5.43
C HIS A 129 20.11 -11.31 6.33
N GLY A 130 19.65 -10.36 7.13
CA GLY A 130 20.12 -10.35 8.50
C GLY A 130 21.27 -9.46 8.90
N ALA A 131 21.73 -8.43 8.18
CA ALA A 131 22.84 -7.62 8.67
C ALA A 131 22.51 -6.14 9.04
N TRP A 132 21.24 -5.80 9.25
CA TRP A 132 20.88 -4.37 9.44
C TRP A 132 19.83 -4.10 10.53
N LEU A 133 20.03 -4.67 11.74
CA LEU A 133 19.08 -4.55 12.84
C LEU A 133 19.42 -3.43 13.87
N GLY A 134 20.42 -2.55 13.62
CA GLY A 134 20.86 -1.55 14.58
C GLY A 134 19.86 -0.43 14.96
N PRO A 135 19.17 0.26 14.06
CA PRO A 135 18.30 1.41 14.41
C PRO A 135 16.82 1.07 14.67
N PHE A 136 16.38 -0.18 14.57
CA PHE A 136 14.97 -0.55 14.37
C PHE A 136 14.22 -1.07 15.60
N ARG A 137 14.67 -0.82 16.81
CA ARG A 137 13.88 -1.10 18.04
C ARG A 137 12.51 -0.42 18.09
N ARG A 138 12.26 0.57 17.23
CA ARG A 138 10.93 1.17 17.06
C ARG A 138 10.00 0.41 16.11
N TRP A 139 10.52 -0.55 15.35
CA TRP A 139 9.74 -1.30 14.36
C TRP A 139 9.09 -2.57 14.91
N ASP A 140 9.54 -3.08 16.07
CA ASP A 140 8.89 -4.23 16.71
C ASP A 140 7.50 -3.86 17.21
N GLY A 141 7.31 -2.67 17.80
CA GLY A 141 5.99 -2.15 18.14
C GLY A 141 5.08 -1.87 16.93
N TYR A 142 5.66 -1.66 15.77
CA TYR A 142 4.97 -1.44 14.51
C TYR A 142 4.47 -2.76 13.90
N ARG A 143 5.26 -3.83 13.99
CA ARG A 143 4.86 -5.18 13.58
C ARG A 143 3.70 -5.70 14.42
N ASP A 144 3.76 -5.49 15.73
CA ASP A 144 2.71 -5.92 16.66
C ASP A 144 1.42 -5.12 16.46
N ALA A 145 1.51 -3.83 16.14
CA ALA A 145 0.35 -3.01 15.75
C ALA A 145 -0.30 -3.47 14.44
N VAL A 146 0.49 -3.94 13.47
CA VAL A 146 -0.02 -4.52 12.21
C VAL A 146 -0.72 -5.84 12.47
N LEU A 147 -0.11 -6.74 13.23
CA LEU A 147 -0.72 -8.02 13.57
C LEU A 147 -2.02 -7.81 14.34
N HIS A 148 -2.04 -6.88 15.30
CA HIS A 148 -3.24 -6.54 16.06
C HIS A 148 -4.34 -5.86 15.21
N ALA A 149 -3.97 -5.14 14.16
CA ALA A 149 -4.92 -4.55 13.22
C ALA A 149 -5.48 -5.57 12.22
N LEU A 150 -4.72 -6.62 11.91
CA LEU A 150 -5.14 -7.72 11.06
C LEU A 150 -6.10 -8.68 11.77
N ASP A 151 -5.95 -8.84 13.09
CA ASP A 151 -6.83 -9.68 13.93
C ASP A 151 -8.17 -9.01 14.30
N ARG A 152 -8.30 -7.70 14.08
CA ARG A 152 -9.58 -7.01 14.26
C ARG A 152 -10.42 -7.15 12.99
N GLU A 153 -11.23 -8.19 12.94
CA GLU A 153 -12.36 -8.24 12.01
C GLU A 153 -13.28 -7.03 12.26
N PRO A 154 -13.82 -6.39 11.21
CA PRO A 154 -14.81 -5.33 11.38
C PRO A 154 -16.02 -5.96 12.10
N THR A 155 -16.30 -5.52 13.31
CA THR A 155 -17.50 -5.88 14.03
C THR A 155 -18.67 -5.44 13.15
N PRO A 156 -19.59 -6.33 12.73
CA PRO A 156 -20.76 -5.92 11.97
C PRO A 156 -21.56 -4.94 12.83
N GLU A 157 -21.80 -3.75 12.29
CA GLU A 157 -22.68 -2.78 12.91
C GLU A 157 -24.01 -3.47 13.17
N ARG A 158 -24.43 -3.50 14.43
CA ARG A 158 -25.76 -3.94 14.82
C ARG A 158 -26.77 -2.99 14.17
N GLU A 159 -27.39 -3.44 13.10
CA GLU A 159 -28.61 -2.82 12.59
C GLU A 159 -29.60 -2.63 13.73
N GLY A 160 -30.08 -1.37 13.84
CA GLY A 160 -30.93 -0.92 14.91
C GLY A 160 -32.17 -1.79 15.11
N ALA A 161 -32.39 -2.17 16.35
CA ALA A 161 -33.63 -2.79 16.77
C ALA A 161 -34.81 -1.82 16.54
N PRO A 162 -35.94 -2.26 15.99
CA PRO A 162 -37.09 -1.40 15.79
C PRO A 162 -37.70 -1.00 17.15
N GLU A 163 -37.88 0.28 17.29
CA GLU A 163 -38.56 0.95 18.42
C GLU A 163 -39.99 0.41 18.53
N ARG A 164 -40.24 -0.31 19.59
CA ARG A 164 -41.60 -0.78 19.89
C ARG A 164 -42.44 0.40 20.37
N GLU A 165 -43.33 0.82 19.50
CA GLU A 165 -44.41 1.75 19.77
C GLU A 165 -45.28 1.23 20.93
N ARG A 166 -45.25 1.90 22.09
CA ARG A 166 -46.16 1.66 23.20
C ARG A 166 -47.45 2.36 22.90
N ILE A 167 -48.42 1.62 22.44
CA ILE A 167 -49.82 2.06 22.39
C ILE A 167 -50.35 1.99 23.83
N SER A 168 -50.65 3.15 24.42
CA SER A 168 -51.46 3.27 25.66
C SER A 168 -52.93 3.27 25.32
N THR A 169 -53.61 2.38 25.95
CA THR A 169 -55.09 2.42 26.11
C THR A 169 -55.43 3.07 27.44
#